data_be228110109801ad697022b8d8f80605
#
_entry.id   be228110109801ad697022b8d8f80605
#
_cell.length_a   1.000
_cell.length_b   1.000
_cell.length_c   1.000
_cell.angle_alpha   90.00
_cell.angle_beta   90.00
_cell.angle_gamma   90.00
#
_symmetry.space_group_name_H-M   'P 1'
#
loop_
_entity.id
_entity.type
_entity.pdbx_description
1 polymer ?
#
loop_
_entity_poly.entity_id
_entity_poly.type
_entity_poly.pdbx_seq_one_letter_code
_entity_poly.pdbx_strand_id
1 'polypeptide(L)'
;MSKVILTDCDEVLFDWAGPFEEWVRKTYPEFRNAVGCLQDHWHVEQWLGCDLALSRELIYQFNGNEEIWPFFEPLPNVVPIIEQLHGEGWKFVAITACDTDLATYRGRWNNLRSAFGEGVFDTLHCVGLASSKADILKRYAPTYWVEDKMKHASAGADAGHTSFLINYKHNEKYDDDRIIRVTDWRDIYNHIAYRESHPEEYTSHIR
;
A
#
# COMPACT_ATOMS: atom_id res chain seq x y z
N MET A 1 -4.02 -24.22 -4.47
CA MET A 1 -3.15 -23.06 -4.73
C MET A 1 -2.73 -22.46 -3.40
N SER A 2 -1.51 -21.95 -3.26
CA SER A 2 -1.14 -21.23 -2.03
C SER A 2 -2.01 -19.97 -1.93
N LYS A 3 -2.68 -19.77 -0.79
CA LYS A 3 -3.47 -18.57 -0.52
C LYS A 3 -2.51 -17.44 -0.17
N VAL A 4 -2.21 -16.56 -1.13
CA VAL A 4 -1.32 -15.39 -0.96
C VAL A 4 -2.06 -14.13 -1.39
N ILE A 5 -1.94 -13.07 -0.62
CA ILE A 5 -2.39 -11.73 -0.97
C ILE A 5 -1.16 -10.82 -1.06
N LEU A 6 -1.02 -10.12 -2.19
CA LEU A 6 0.00 -9.10 -2.39
C LEU A 6 -0.59 -7.75 -1.98
N THR A 7 0.17 -6.91 -1.27
CA THR A 7 -0.34 -5.62 -0.79
C THR A 7 0.74 -4.55 -0.77
N ASP A 8 0.38 -3.31 -1.05
CA ASP A 8 1.19 -2.16 -0.67
C ASP A 8 1.15 -1.95 0.85
N CYS A 9 1.94 -1.03 1.37
CA CYS A 9 1.98 -0.68 2.78
C CYS A 9 1.35 0.70 3.04
N ASP A 10 1.90 1.75 2.42
CA ASP A 10 1.54 3.13 2.72
C ASP A 10 0.17 3.46 2.11
N GLU A 11 -0.74 4.05 2.91
CA GLU A 11 -2.14 4.31 2.56
C GLU A 11 -2.96 3.04 2.17
N VAL A 12 -2.39 1.86 2.43
CA VAL A 12 -3.07 0.57 2.25
C VAL A 12 -3.16 -0.21 3.55
N LEU A 13 -2.05 -0.38 4.26
CA LEU A 13 -1.97 -1.00 5.57
C LEU A 13 -1.80 0.02 6.69
N PHE A 14 -1.04 1.07 6.43
CA PHE A 14 -0.61 2.07 7.41
C PHE A 14 -0.93 3.49 6.95
N ASP A 15 -1.24 4.36 7.90
CA ASP A 15 -1.22 5.80 7.72
C ASP A 15 0.24 6.28 7.65
N TRP A 16 0.72 6.54 6.44
CA TRP A 16 2.02 7.15 6.19
C TRP A 16 1.91 8.67 6.08
N ALA A 17 0.83 9.15 5.49
CA ALA A 17 0.66 10.57 5.18
C ALA A 17 0.56 11.41 6.46
N GLY A 18 -0.22 11.00 7.46
CA GLY A 18 -0.38 11.74 8.71
C GLY A 18 0.93 11.99 9.45
N PRO A 19 1.71 10.94 9.80
CA PRO A 19 3.03 11.10 10.41
C PRO A 19 4.03 11.91 9.57
N PHE A 20 4.02 11.77 8.23
CA PHE A 20 4.85 12.56 7.35
C PHE A 20 4.48 14.05 7.39
N GLU A 21 3.19 14.37 7.33
CA GLU A 21 2.70 15.76 7.46
C GLU A 21 3.13 16.40 8.78
N GLU A 22 2.95 15.70 9.89
CA GLU A 22 3.33 16.18 11.20
C GLU A 22 4.84 16.43 11.28
N TRP A 23 5.64 15.48 10.81
CA TRP A 23 7.10 15.61 10.79
C TRP A 23 7.57 16.78 9.95
N VAL A 24 7.05 16.95 8.74
CA VAL A 24 7.41 18.07 7.85
C VAL A 24 7.07 19.39 8.50
N ARG A 25 5.85 19.58 9.01
CA ARG A 25 5.40 20.82 9.64
C ARG A 25 6.21 21.18 10.88
N LYS A 26 6.67 20.17 11.63
CA LYS A 26 7.48 20.35 12.83
C LYS A 26 8.94 20.65 12.51
N THR A 27 9.50 20.00 11.52
CA THR A 27 10.93 20.05 11.20
C THR A 27 11.28 21.23 10.28
N TYR A 28 10.36 21.59 9.39
CA TYR A 28 10.57 22.61 8.35
C TYR A 28 9.55 23.76 8.52
N PRO A 29 9.94 24.86 9.19
CA PRO A 29 9.03 26.00 9.48
C PRO A 29 8.36 26.61 8.25
N GLU A 30 9.02 26.57 7.09
CA GLU A 30 8.50 27.05 5.80
C GLU A 30 7.26 26.29 5.34
N PHE A 31 7.11 25.02 5.71
CA PHE A 31 5.96 24.17 5.37
C PHE A 31 4.89 24.08 6.45
N ARG A 32 5.07 24.79 7.58
CA ARG A 32 4.11 24.77 8.70
C ARG A 32 2.68 25.08 8.30
N ASN A 33 2.52 25.93 7.30
CA ASN A 33 1.23 26.43 6.82
C ASN A 33 0.80 25.79 5.48
N ALA A 34 1.39 24.64 5.09
CA ALA A 34 0.93 23.91 3.91
C ALA A 34 -0.57 23.61 4.04
N VAL A 35 -1.33 23.94 2.97
CA VAL A 35 -2.80 23.90 3.00
C VAL A 35 -3.32 22.51 2.64
N GLY A 36 -4.33 22.06 3.35
CA GLY A 36 -4.96 20.75 3.13
C GLY A 36 -4.17 19.60 3.74
N CYS A 37 -4.51 18.39 3.38
CA CYS A 37 -3.80 17.17 3.76
C CYS A 37 -3.12 16.52 2.56
N LEU A 38 -2.06 15.76 2.80
CA LEU A 38 -1.30 15.11 1.73
C LEU A 38 -2.14 14.08 0.96
N GLN A 39 -3.04 13.39 1.63
CA GLN A 39 -3.94 12.40 0.99
C GLN A 39 -4.84 13.00 -0.09
N ASP A 40 -5.10 14.33 -0.06
CA ASP A 40 -5.83 15.04 -1.10
C ASP A 40 -5.01 15.30 -2.36
N HIS A 41 -3.69 15.14 -2.29
CA HIS A 41 -2.76 15.43 -3.36
C HIS A 41 -2.16 14.14 -3.93
N TRP A 42 -1.86 14.14 -5.24
CA TRP A 42 -1.20 13.00 -5.89
C TRP A 42 0.27 12.87 -5.49
N HIS A 43 0.91 14.02 -5.22
CA HIS A 43 2.33 14.12 -4.98
C HIS A 43 2.66 15.08 -3.84
N VAL A 44 3.70 14.76 -3.08
CA VAL A 44 4.20 15.59 -1.97
C VAL A 44 4.59 17.00 -2.43
N GLU A 45 5.22 17.12 -3.61
CA GLU A 45 5.60 18.43 -4.17
C GLU A 45 4.39 19.31 -4.47
N GLN A 46 3.25 18.74 -4.81
CA GLN A 46 2.00 19.50 -5.04
C GLN A 46 1.43 20.02 -3.71
N TRP A 47 1.48 19.20 -2.67
CA TRP A 47 1.02 19.59 -1.33
C TRP A 47 1.90 20.67 -0.71
N LEU A 48 3.23 20.52 -0.83
CA LEU A 48 4.19 21.48 -0.25
C LEU A 48 4.42 22.72 -1.12
N GLY A 49 4.05 22.69 -2.40
CA GLY A 49 4.39 23.75 -3.36
C GLY A 49 5.89 23.87 -3.61
N CYS A 50 6.63 22.75 -3.54
CA CYS A 50 8.08 22.70 -3.74
C CYS A 50 8.43 21.94 -5.04
N ASP A 51 9.72 21.89 -5.38
CA ASP A 51 10.16 21.08 -6.51
C ASP A 51 10.26 19.57 -6.16
N LEU A 52 10.32 18.75 -7.22
CA LEU A 52 10.37 17.29 -7.09
C LEU A 52 11.65 16.80 -6.37
N ALA A 53 12.78 17.52 -6.49
CA ALA A 53 14.02 17.13 -5.84
C ALA A 53 13.90 17.26 -4.33
N LEU A 54 13.39 18.40 -3.87
CA LEU A 54 13.18 18.65 -2.44
C LEU A 54 12.12 17.70 -1.85
N SER A 55 11.00 17.45 -2.55
CA SER A 55 9.99 16.52 -2.05
C SER A 55 10.55 15.10 -1.86
N ARG A 56 11.36 14.62 -2.79
CA ARG A 56 12.05 13.33 -2.68
C ARG A 56 13.03 13.29 -1.52
N GLU A 57 13.83 14.34 -1.35
CA GLU A 57 14.76 14.48 -0.24
C GLU A 57 14.03 14.37 1.11
N LEU A 58 12.91 15.08 1.27
CA LEU A 58 12.08 15.00 2.48
C LEU A 58 11.54 13.59 2.73
N ILE A 59 11.06 12.91 1.70
CA ILE A 59 10.58 11.53 1.80
C ILE A 59 11.73 10.59 2.21
N TYR A 60 12.93 10.72 1.62
CA TYR A 60 14.08 9.91 1.99
C TYR A 60 14.52 10.15 3.44
N GLN A 61 14.56 11.40 3.87
CA GLN A 61 14.91 11.73 5.26
C GLN A 61 13.89 11.17 6.24
N PHE A 62 12.61 11.24 5.92
CA PHE A 62 11.54 10.70 6.74
C PHE A 62 11.62 9.17 6.82
N ASN A 63 11.67 8.49 5.69
CA ASN A 63 11.73 7.02 5.64
C ASN A 63 13.03 6.46 6.23
N GLY A 64 14.15 7.17 6.12
CA GLY A 64 15.43 6.78 6.71
C GLY A 64 15.54 6.99 8.23
N ASN A 65 14.57 7.63 8.85
CA ASN A 65 14.55 7.88 10.28
C ASN A 65 13.93 6.70 11.05
N GLU A 66 14.77 5.84 11.63
CA GLU A 66 14.33 4.64 12.36
C GLU A 66 13.39 4.94 13.54
N GLU A 67 13.45 6.16 14.11
CA GLU A 67 12.61 6.56 15.22
C GLU A 67 11.14 6.80 14.81
N ILE A 68 10.85 6.96 13.52
CA ILE A 68 9.51 7.27 13.01
C ILE A 68 8.68 6.00 12.79
N TRP A 69 9.28 4.88 12.43
CA TRP A 69 8.58 3.65 12.08
C TRP A 69 7.57 3.14 13.12
N PRO A 70 7.82 3.25 14.45
CA PRO A 70 6.84 2.85 15.46
C PRO A 70 5.54 3.67 15.46
N PHE A 71 5.53 4.84 14.84
CA PHE A 71 4.37 5.73 14.79
C PHE A 71 3.46 5.52 13.57
N PHE A 72 3.80 4.58 12.69
CA PHE A 72 2.89 4.22 11.60
C PHE A 72 1.78 3.33 12.12
N GLU A 73 0.65 3.94 12.41
CA GLU A 73 -0.54 3.22 12.87
C GLU A 73 -1.22 2.49 11.70
N PRO A 74 -1.70 1.25 11.91
CA PRO A 74 -2.54 0.60 10.93
C PRO A 74 -3.79 1.42 10.62
N LEU A 75 -4.19 1.46 9.36
CA LEU A 75 -5.45 2.08 8.95
C LEU A 75 -6.65 1.38 9.60
N PRO A 76 -7.81 2.07 9.73
CA PRO A 76 -9.01 1.48 10.32
C PRO A 76 -9.39 0.15 9.68
N ASN A 77 -9.81 -0.82 10.48
CA ASN A 77 -10.22 -2.19 10.10
C ASN A 77 -9.14 -3.09 9.50
N VAL A 78 -7.92 -2.62 9.26
CA VAL A 78 -6.86 -3.44 8.63
C VAL A 78 -6.48 -4.62 9.51
N VAL A 79 -6.12 -4.37 10.78
CA VAL A 79 -5.63 -5.43 11.68
C VAL A 79 -6.64 -6.59 11.82
N PRO A 80 -7.91 -6.36 12.21
CA PRO A 80 -8.86 -7.47 12.38
C PRO A 80 -9.14 -8.24 11.08
N ILE A 81 -9.10 -7.57 9.92
CA ILE A 81 -9.31 -8.25 8.64
C ILE A 81 -8.09 -9.07 8.22
N ILE A 82 -6.88 -8.55 8.41
CA ILE A 82 -5.64 -9.31 8.15
C ILE A 82 -5.57 -10.55 9.06
N GLU A 83 -5.88 -10.42 10.35
CA GLU A 83 -5.95 -11.54 11.29
C GLU A 83 -6.98 -12.58 10.87
N GLN A 84 -8.16 -12.15 10.44
CA GLN A 84 -9.21 -13.04 9.96
C GLN A 84 -8.76 -13.80 8.71
N LEU A 85 -8.26 -13.11 7.69
CA LEU A 85 -7.75 -13.74 6.47
C LEU A 85 -6.58 -14.70 6.77
N HIS A 86 -5.67 -14.30 7.67
CA HIS A 86 -4.58 -15.17 8.09
C HIS A 86 -5.09 -16.42 8.79
N GLY A 87 -6.09 -16.30 9.66
CA GLY A 87 -6.78 -17.44 10.30
C GLY A 87 -7.47 -18.37 9.30
N GLU A 88 -7.90 -17.85 8.15
CA GLU A 88 -8.45 -18.62 7.02
C GLU A 88 -7.36 -19.23 6.10
N GLY A 89 -6.08 -19.08 6.48
CA GLY A 89 -4.92 -19.66 5.80
C GLY A 89 -4.30 -18.79 4.70
N TRP A 90 -4.67 -17.52 4.61
CA TRP A 90 -3.99 -16.56 3.72
C TRP A 90 -2.64 -16.13 4.29
N LYS A 91 -1.66 -15.96 3.43
CA LYS A 91 -0.36 -15.36 3.70
C LYS A 91 -0.26 -14.04 2.95
N PHE A 92 0.60 -13.16 3.44
CA PHE A 92 0.74 -11.84 2.86
C PHE A 92 2.17 -11.59 2.35
N VAL A 93 2.26 -10.87 1.25
CA VAL A 93 3.52 -10.35 0.71
C VAL A 93 3.36 -8.84 0.56
N ALA A 94 4.22 -8.09 1.22
CA ALA A 94 4.24 -6.64 1.09
C ALA A 94 5.16 -6.21 -0.07
N ILE A 95 4.69 -5.29 -0.92
CA ILE A 95 5.44 -4.71 -2.05
C ILE A 95 5.28 -3.20 -1.98
N THR A 96 6.25 -2.50 -1.39
CA THR A 96 6.15 -1.07 -1.08
C THR A 96 7.23 -0.24 -1.75
N ALA A 97 6.90 0.99 -2.15
CA ALA A 97 7.84 1.95 -2.74
C ALA A 97 8.31 2.93 -1.67
N CYS A 98 9.30 2.55 -0.87
CA CYS A 98 9.77 3.34 0.28
C CYS A 98 11.26 3.66 0.28
N ASP A 99 12.05 3.02 -0.49
CA ASP A 99 13.50 2.99 -0.69
C ASP A 99 14.04 1.57 -0.48
N THR A 100 15.30 1.35 -0.89
CA THR A 100 15.94 0.02 -0.89
C THR A 100 17.08 -0.10 0.11
N ASP A 101 17.34 0.93 0.92
CA ASP A 101 18.36 0.87 1.96
C ASP A 101 17.96 -0.07 3.11
N LEU A 102 18.97 -0.52 3.85
CA LEU A 102 18.76 -1.53 4.88
C LEU A 102 17.99 -1.01 6.10
N ALA A 103 18.12 0.27 6.44
CA ALA A 103 17.42 0.87 7.58
C ALA A 103 15.92 0.95 7.29
N THR A 104 15.55 1.48 6.12
CA THR A 104 14.17 1.51 5.62
C THR A 104 13.56 0.11 5.56
N TYR A 105 14.29 -0.88 5.02
CA TYR A 105 13.81 -2.27 4.97
C TYR A 105 13.53 -2.83 6.37
N ARG A 106 14.46 -2.65 7.32
CA ARG A 106 14.30 -3.11 8.71
C ARG A 106 13.15 -2.41 9.42
N GLY A 107 13.05 -1.09 9.27
CA GLY A 107 11.97 -0.30 9.83
C GLY A 107 10.60 -0.79 9.35
N ARG A 108 10.43 -0.96 8.05
CA ARG A 108 9.18 -1.47 7.46
C ARG A 108 8.87 -2.90 7.91
N TRP A 109 9.87 -3.77 7.98
CA TRP A 109 9.68 -5.14 8.43
C TRP A 109 9.25 -5.20 9.90
N ASN A 110 9.87 -4.40 10.77
CA ASN A 110 9.48 -4.29 12.18
C ASN A 110 8.07 -3.71 12.33
N ASN A 111 7.71 -2.71 11.53
CA ASN A 111 6.38 -2.13 11.51
C ASN A 111 5.31 -3.18 11.16
N LEU A 112 5.51 -3.98 10.10
CA LEU A 112 4.62 -5.09 9.74
C LEU A 112 4.47 -6.12 10.87
N ARG A 113 5.57 -6.54 11.47
CA ARG A 113 5.57 -7.53 12.57
C ARG A 113 4.90 -7.01 13.83
N SER A 114 5.14 -5.76 14.18
CA SER A 114 4.53 -5.15 15.35
C SER A 114 3.01 -5.00 15.21
N ALA A 115 2.54 -4.68 14.01
CA ALA A 115 1.12 -4.46 13.75
C ALA A 115 0.33 -5.76 13.59
N PHE A 116 0.91 -6.77 12.91
CA PHE A 116 0.16 -7.97 12.48
C PHE A 116 0.66 -9.28 13.09
N GLY A 117 1.79 -9.25 13.80
CA GLY A 117 2.40 -10.44 14.38
C GLY A 117 3.37 -11.17 13.45
N GLU A 118 4.15 -12.08 14.06
CA GLU A 118 5.11 -12.91 13.33
C GLU A 118 4.40 -13.93 12.43
N GLY A 119 4.92 -14.13 11.23
CA GLY A 119 4.45 -15.16 10.29
C GLY A 119 3.18 -14.83 9.51
N VAL A 120 2.61 -13.64 9.66
CA VAL A 120 1.51 -13.13 8.81
C VAL A 120 2.04 -12.74 7.44
N PHE A 121 3.13 -11.98 7.42
CA PHE A 121 3.84 -11.60 6.20
C PHE A 121 5.00 -12.56 5.95
N ASP A 122 5.02 -13.22 4.80
CA ASP A 122 6.09 -14.14 4.41
C ASP A 122 7.28 -13.40 3.77
N THR A 123 7.02 -12.28 3.08
CA THR A 123 8.03 -11.54 2.31
C THR A 123 7.71 -10.06 2.29
N LEU A 124 8.77 -9.25 2.30
CA LEU A 124 8.74 -7.81 2.05
C LEU A 124 9.63 -7.47 0.86
N HIS A 125 9.08 -6.77 -0.11
CA HIS A 125 9.82 -6.17 -1.22
C HIS A 125 9.77 -4.65 -1.10
N CYS A 126 10.92 -4.03 -0.85
CA CYS A 126 11.08 -2.59 -0.95
C CYS A 126 11.61 -2.23 -2.34
N VAL A 127 10.97 -1.29 -3.01
CA VAL A 127 11.42 -0.73 -4.28
C VAL A 127 11.69 0.76 -4.13
N GLY A 128 12.55 1.31 -5.00
CA GLY A 128 12.81 2.75 -4.99
C GLY A 128 11.55 3.56 -5.28
N LEU A 129 11.43 4.76 -4.73
CA LEU A 129 10.25 5.64 -4.80
C LEU A 129 9.71 5.88 -6.23
N ALA A 130 10.59 5.93 -7.23
CA ALA A 130 10.22 6.11 -8.63
C ALA A 130 10.07 4.80 -9.41
N SER A 131 10.32 3.65 -8.77
CA SER A 131 10.36 2.34 -9.42
C SER A 131 8.96 1.79 -9.67
N SER A 132 8.86 0.89 -10.65
CA SER A 132 7.65 0.12 -10.90
C SER A 132 7.61 -1.13 -10.01
N LYS A 133 6.43 -1.48 -9.52
CA LYS A 133 6.20 -2.75 -8.81
C LYS A 133 5.96 -3.92 -9.79
N ALA A 134 5.80 -3.65 -11.10
CA ALA A 134 5.39 -4.62 -12.12
C ALA A 134 6.27 -5.87 -12.19
N ASP A 135 7.61 -5.71 -12.09
CA ASP A 135 8.53 -6.85 -12.22
C ASP A 135 8.47 -7.80 -11.01
N ILE A 136 8.10 -7.26 -9.84
CA ILE A 136 7.88 -8.09 -8.64
C ILE A 136 6.53 -8.78 -8.75
N LEU A 137 5.48 -8.06 -9.11
CA LEU A 137 4.14 -8.61 -9.30
C LEU A 137 4.13 -9.81 -10.25
N LYS A 138 4.83 -9.74 -11.38
CA LYS A 138 4.96 -10.82 -12.37
C LYS A 138 5.65 -12.10 -11.83
N ARG A 139 6.32 -12.05 -10.69
CA ARG A 139 6.97 -13.24 -10.09
C ARG A 139 5.97 -14.12 -9.33
N TYR A 140 4.80 -13.59 -9.05
CA TYR A 140 3.74 -14.30 -8.34
C TYR A 140 2.69 -14.83 -9.32
N ALA A 141 2.18 -16.03 -9.06
CA ALA A 141 1.01 -16.52 -9.78
C ALA A 141 -0.19 -15.60 -9.56
N PRO A 142 -1.14 -15.53 -10.51
CA PRO A 142 -2.35 -14.72 -10.36
C PRO A 142 -3.02 -14.90 -9.00
N THR A 143 -3.21 -13.80 -8.29
CA THR A 143 -3.81 -13.73 -6.95
C THR A 143 -4.44 -12.35 -6.74
N TYR A 144 -4.62 -11.92 -5.49
CA TYR A 144 -5.10 -10.58 -5.12
C TYR A 144 -3.94 -9.61 -4.95
N TRP A 145 -4.13 -8.39 -5.42
CA TRP A 145 -3.23 -7.27 -5.24
C TRP A 145 -3.99 -6.05 -4.70
N VAL A 146 -3.51 -5.42 -3.62
CA VAL A 146 -4.15 -4.26 -2.96
C VAL A 146 -3.24 -3.04 -3.04
N GLU A 147 -3.77 -1.91 -3.50
CA GLU A 147 -3.04 -0.68 -3.81
C GLU A 147 -3.92 0.58 -3.62
N ASP A 148 -3.28 1.75 -3.44
CA ASP A 148 -3.92 3.07 -3.44
C ASP A 148 -3.62 3.89 -4.71
N LYS A 149 -2.56 3.53 -5.47
CA LYS A 149 -2.16 4.24 -6.69
C LYS A 149 -2.59 3.51 -7.95
N MET A 150 -3.41 4.17 -8.78
CA MET A 150 -3.93 3.60 -10.01
C MET A 150 -2.83 2.97 -10.88
N LYS A 151 -1.70 3.63 -11.06
CA LYS A 151 -0.57 3.12 -11.87
C LYS A 151 -0.11 1.73 -11.41
N HIS A 152 -0.05 1.49 -10.11
CA HIS A 152 0.41 0.21 -9.56
C HIS A 152 -0.72 -0.82 -9.49
N ALA A 153 -1.97 -0.39 -9.30
CA ALA A 153 -3.13 -1.26 -9.42
C ALA A 153 -3.26 -1.80 -10.86
N SER A 154 -3.11 -0.95 -11.90
CA SER A 154 -3.08 -1.36 -13.29
C SER A 154 -1.93 -2.34 -13.58
N ALA A 155 -0.74 -2.11 -13.01
CA ALA A 155 0.38 -3.04 -13.15
C ALA A 155 0.08 -4.43 -12.56
N GLY A 156 -0.72 -4.51 -11.51
CA GLY A 156 -1.23 -5.76 -10.95
C GLY A 156 -2.19 -6.47 -11.90
N ALA A 157 -3.13 -5.74 -12.47
CA ALA A 157 -4.06 -6.26 -13.49
C ALA A 157 -3.30 -6.74 -14.73
N ASP A 158 -2.28 -6.00 -15.20
CA ASP A 158 -1.40 -6.40 -16.30
C ASP A 158 -0.61 -7.70 -16.00
N ALA A 159 -0.30 -7.95 -14.72
CA ALA A 159 0.33 -9.18 -14.27
C ALA A 159 -0.67 -10.34 -14.05
N GLY A 160 -1.98 -10.12 -14.28
CA GLY A 160 -3.04 -11.10 -14.14
C GLY A 160 -3.61 -11.24 -12.72
N HIS A 161 -3.27 -10.33 -11.81
CA HIS A 161 -3.85 -10.31 -10.47
C HIS A 161 -5.24 -9.67 -10.47
N THR A 162 -6.10 -10.09 -9.54
CA THR A 162 -7.30 -9.34 -9.20
C THR A 162 -6.88 -8.14 -8.36
N SER A 163 -6.88 -6.95 -8.99
CA SER A 163 -6.39 -5.73 -8.37
C SER A 163 -7.51 -4.97 -7.68
N PHE A 164 -7.32 -4.67 -6.40
CA PHE A 164 -8.13 -3.76 -5.61
C PHE A 164 -7.44 -2.39 -5.52
N LEU A 165 -8.23 -1.33 -5.68
CA LEU A 165 -7.78 0.04 -5.49
C LEU A 165 -8.59 0.68 -4.36
N ILE A 166 -7.92 1.02 -3.25
CA ILE A 166 -8.55 1.75 -2.15
C ILE A 166 -8.82 3.18 -2.62
N ASN A 167 -10.05 3.63 -2.44
CA ASN A 167 -10.50 4.94 -2.90
C ASN A 167 -9.92 6.07 -2.04
N TYR A 168 -9.17 6.95 -2.69
CA TYR A 168 -8.70 8.22 -2.17
C TYR A 168 -8.97 9.33 -3.18
N LYS A 169 -9.04 10.57 -2.71
CA LYS A 169 -9.27 11.74 -3.58
C LYS A 169 -8.22 11.87 -4.70
N HIS A 170 -6.98 11.50 -4.43
CA HIS A 170 -5.91 11.56 -5.41
C HIS A 170 -6.09 10.57 -6.58
N ASN A 171 -6.85 9.49 -6.39
CA ASN A 171 -7.06 8.47 -7.41
C ASN A 171 -8.48 8.44 -8.00
N GLU A 172 -9.44 9.24 -7.49
CA GLU A 172 -10.86 9.19 -7.90
C GLU A 172 -11.11 9.50 -9.38
N LYS A 173 -10.25 10.33 -10.00
CA LYS A 173 -10.36 10.75 -11.41
C LYS A 173 -9.85 9.74 -12.43
N TYR A 174 -9.20 8.67 -11.97
CA TYR A 174 -8.66 7.62 -12.85
C TYR A 174 -9.63 6.45 -12.88
N ASP A 175 -9.72 5.79 -14.05
CA ASP A 175 -10.58 4.63 -14.25
C ASP A 175 -9.85 3.54 -15.03
N ASP A 176 -10.10 2.28 -14.65
CA ASP A 176 -9.62 1.08 -15.35
C ASP A 176 -10.61 -0.04 -14.99
N ASP A 177 -11.38 -0.51 -15.96
CA ASP A 177 -12.46 -1.49 -15.79
C ASP A 177 -12.00 -2.86 -15.30
N ARG A 178 -10.69 -3.11 -15.30
CA ARG A 178 -10.07 -4.33 -14.77
C ARG A 178 -9.81 -4.26 -13.26
N ILE A 179 -9.99 -3.08 -12.64
CA ILE A 179 -9.65 -2.82 -11.25
C ILE A 179 -10.92 -2.69 -10.42
N ILE A 180 -10.94 -3.37 -9.29
CA ILE A 180 -12.04 -3.30 -8.32
C ILE A 180 -11.76 -2.18 -7.34
N ARG A 181 -12.60 -1.13 -7.37
CA ARG A 181 -12.53 -0.05 -6.40
C ARG A 181 -13.18 -0.46 -5.10
N VAL A 182 -12.51 -0.18 -3.99
CA VAL A 182 -12.93 -0.53 -2.63
C VAL A 182 -12.78 0.65 -1.68
N THR A 183 -13.51 0.65 -0.60
CA THR A 183 -13.43 1.71 0.42
C THR A 183 -12.36 1.39 1.46
N ASP A 184 -12.26 0.13 1.88
CA ASP A 184 -11.35 -0.33 2.92
C ASP A 184 -11.09 -1.86 2.83
N TRP A 185 -10.39 -2.41 3.79
CA TRP A 185 -10.10 -3.84 3.86
C TRP A 185 -11.33 -4.70 4.13
N ARG A 186 -12.44 -4.16 4.63
CA ARG A 186 -13.69 -4.90 4.80
C ARG A 186 -14.33 -5.22 3.45
N ASP A 187 -14.30 -4.25 2.52
CA ASP A 187 -14.77 -4.49 1.15
C ASP A 187 -13.92 -5.55 0.46
N ILE A 188 -12.58 -5.48 0.63
CA ILE A 188 -11.64 -6.48 0.08
C ILE A 188 -11.98 -7.87 0.61
N TYR A 189 -12.16 -8.00 1.93
CA TYR A 189 -12.56 -9.26 2.55
C TYR A 189 -13.86 -9.82 1.96
N ASN A 190 -14.88 -8.98 1.83
CA ASN A 190 -16.17 -9.39 1.27
C ASN A 190 -16.03 -9.90 -0.17
N HIS A 191 -15.21 -9.25 -1.01
CA HIS A 191 -14.90 -9.72 -2.36
C HIS A 191 -14.18 -11.06 -2.37
N ILE A 192 -13.16 -11.24 -1.51
CA ILE A 192 -12.42 -12.49 -1.41
C ILE A 192 -13.34 -13.62 -0.93
N ALA A 193 -14.10 -13.39 0.15
CA ALA A 193 -15.03 -14.39 0.71
C ALA A 193 -16.12 -14.80 -0.28
N TYR A 194 -16.68 -13.84 -1.03
CA TYR A 194 -17.64 -14.13 -2.09
C TYR A 194 -17.04 -15.02 -3.17
N ARG A 195 -15.85 -14.65 -3.67
CA ARG A 195 -15.16 -15.41 -4.72
C ARG A 195 -14.77 -16.82 -4.28
N GLU A 196 -14.30 -16.99 -3.04
CA GLU A 196 -13.94 -18.30 -2.50
C GLU A 196 -15.18 -19.20 -2.33
N SER A 197 -16.35 -18.61 -2.05
CA SER A 197 -17.62 -19.36 -1.92
C SER A 197 -18.34 -19.62 -3.26
N HIS A 198 -18.00 -18.90 -4.33
CA HIS A 198 -18.62 -19.02 -5.66
C HIS A 198 -17.57 -19.21 -6.79
N PRO A 199 -16.75 -20.28 -6.72
CA PRO A 199 -15.65 -20.49 -7.68
C PRO A 199 -16.11 -20.69 -9.13
N GLU A 200 -17.34 -21.15 -9.33
CA GLU A 200 -17.93 -21.45 -10.66
C GLU A 200 -18.19 -20.17 -11.48
N GLU A 201 -18.56 -19.06 -10.83
CA GLU A 201 -18.90 -17.82 -11.54
C GLU A 201 -17.69 -17.14 -12.16
N TYR A 202 -16.50 -17.36 -11.59
CA TYR A 202 -15.25 -16.72 -12.03
C TYR A 202 -14.50 -17.49 -13.12
N THR A 203 -14.79 -18.78 -13.32
CA THR A 203 -14.18 -19.56 -14.39
C THR A 203 -14.75 -19.22 -15.79
N SER A 204 -15.87 -18.52 -15.86
CA SER A 204 -16.54 -18.16 -17.12
C SER A 204 -15.99 -16.92 -17.82
N HIS A 205 -15.15 -16.11 -17.17
CA HIS A 205 -14.61 -14.85 -17.71
C HIS A 205 -13.15 -14.93 -18.22
N ILE A 206 -12.53 -16.12 -18.14
CA ILE A 206 -11.17 -16.40 -18.66
C ILE A 206 -11.26 -17.25 -19.94
N ARG A 207 -12.10 -16.85 -20.89
CA ARG A 207 -12.11 -17.47 -22.22
C ARG A 207 -12.05 -16.41 -23.29
#